data_c32d553a1cbb431e26e05a6e635f37a8
#
_entry.id   c32d553a1cbb431e26e05a6e635f37a8
#
_cell.length_a   1.000
_cell.length_b   1.000
_cell.length_c   1.000
_cell.angle_alpha   90.00
_cell.angle_beta   90.00
_cell.angle_gamma   90.00
#
_symmetry.space_group_name_H-M   'P 1'
#
loop_
_entity.id
_entity.type
_entity.pdbx_description
1 polymer ?
#
loop_
_entity_poly.entity_id
_entity_poly.type
_entity_poly.pdbx_seq_one_letter_code
_entity_poly.pdbx_strand_id
1 'polypeptide(L)'
;MPTLTAPDGTQLVYDAYEPAEPRAAVLVLHDWSDHAGRWREVGERLRDARVAAYLLDQRGHGRSGGRRGYLSRFSQLLGDLQAFRRAVRLRTDRPQLLLGISFGGLVALRYLETQPSDPIAAAVICCPWLGLAFRTPAWKRLAGRVLPDVWPTLAVPLGLDPEHLSRDAAVNKAYGEDPAVHGVMSPGAWREIKWAQGAVVADGHRIECPLLFLLAGEDRVVDAHLGRAFADGLKGAVLVRWYPEMYHEVLHDPQRDQAMGDILAFVDAQLPPV
;
A
#
# COMPACT_ATOMS: atom_id res chain seq x y z
N MET A 1 -0.40 21.92 -0.88
CA MET A 1 -0.14 20.48 -0.65
C MET A 1 1.23 20.36 -0.03
N PRO A 2 1.38 19.61 1.04
CA PRO A 2 2.68 19.42 1.67
C PRO A 2 3.58 18.53 0.82
N THR A 3 4.89 18.79 0.90
CA THR A 3 5.94 18.06 0.19
C THR A 3 7.02 17.62 1.17
N LEU A 4 7.77 16.62 0.79
CA LEU A 4 8.98 16.19 1.49
C LEU A 4 10.06 15.78 0.49
N THR A 5 11.31 15.78 0.93
CA THR A 5 12.43 15.36 0.10
C THR A 5 12.90 13.97 0.55
N ALA A 6 12.89 13.02 -0.37
CA ALA A 6 13.44 11.68 -0.14
C ALA A 6 14.97 11.71 0.02
N PRO A 7 15.61 10.66 0.56
CA PRO A 7 17.06 10.63 0.78
C PRO A 7 17.91 10.83 -0.48
N ASP A 8 17.38 10.51 -1.67
CA ASP A 8 18.02 10.69 -2.97
C ASP A 8 17.69 12.04 -3.65
N GLY A 9 17.01 12.95 -2.96
CA GLY A 9 16.60 14.26 -3.49
C GLY A 9 15.26 14.26 -4.22
N THR A 10 14.60 13.12 -4.40
CA THR A 10 13.28 13.05 -5.05
C THR A 10 12.24 13.80 -4.22
N GLN A 11 11.49 14.71 -4.86
CA GLN A 11 10.38 15.41 -4.20
C GLN A 11 9.15 14.49 -4.17
N LEU A 12 8.59 14.30 -2.98
CA LEU A 12 7.37 13.54 -2.75
C LEU A 12 6.27 14.45 -2.25
N VAL A 13 5.04 14.17 -2.67
CA VAL A 13 3.84 14.94 -2.33
C VAL A 13 2.91 14.07 -1.50
N TYR A 14 2.21 14.65 -0.54
CA TYR A 14 1.19 13.94 0.22
C TYR A 14 -0.02 14.83 0.51
N ASP A 15 -1.17 14.23 0.70
CA ASP A 15 -2.36 14.88 1.22
C ASP A 15 -2.44 14.70 2.72
N ALA A 16 -3.01 15.68 3.44
CA ALA A 16 -3.17 15.67 4.88
C ALA A 16 -4.63 15.97 5.25
N TYR A 17 -5.22 15.08 6.03
CA TYR A 17 -6.56 15.18 6.59
C TYR A 17 -6.43 15.20 8.11
N GLU A 18 -6.40 16.39 8.69
CA GLU A 18 -6.09 16.58 10.11
C GLU A 18 -7.33 17.07 10.86
N PRO A 19 -7.81 16.33 11.88
CA PRO A 19 -8.79 16.86 12.84
C PRO A 19 -8.09 17.84 13.80
N ALA A 20 -8.87 18.69 14.49
CA ALA A 20 -8.31 19.66 15.44
C ALA A 20 -7.48 18.99 16.56
N GLU A 21 -7.93 17.84 17.05
CA GLU A 21 -7.27 17.07 18.11
C GLU A 21 -7.12 15.60 17.67
N PRO A 22 -6.07 15.26 16.90
CA PRO A 22 -5.88 13.89 16.49
C PRO A 22 -5.46 13.00 17.67
N ARG A 23 -5.96 11.76 17.71
CA ARG A 23 -5.55 10.75 18.69
C ARG A 23 -4.52 9.76 18.14
N ALA A 24 -4.39 9.69 16.82
CA ALA A 24 -3.38 8.92 16.08
C ALA A 24 -3.11 9.55 14.72
N ALA A 25 -2.05 9.09 14.06
CA ALA A 25 -1.69 9.44 12.69
C ALA A 25 -1.59 8.17 11.85
N VAL A 26 -2.41 8.06 10.79
CA VAL A 26 -2.35 6.96 9.82
C VAL A 26 -1.65 7.44 8.56
N LEU A 27 -0.58 6.75 8.18
CA LEU A 27 0.16 6.98 6.95
C LEU A 27 -0.32 5.98 5.90
N VAL A 28 -0.91 6.47 4.83
CA VAL A 28 -1.54 5.65 3.77
C VAL A 28 -0.60 5.53 2.59
N LEU A 29 -0.38 4.30 2.14
CA LEU A 29 0.40 3.91 0.96
C LEU A 29 -0.54 3.24 -0.05
N HIS A 30 -0.72 3.89 -1.20
CA HIS A 30 -1.60 3.41 -2.27
C HIS A 30 -0.99 2.26 -3.09
N ASP A 31 -1.76 1.69 -4.02
CA ASP A 31 -1.34 0.62 -4.91
C ASP A 31 -0.37 1.10 -6.02
N TRP A 32 0.20 0.14 -6.78
CA TRP A 32 0.94 0.43 -8.01
C TRP A 32 0.02 1.03 -9.07
N SER A 33 0.53 1.96 -9.86
CA SER A 33 -0.22 2.73 -10.86
C SER A 33 -1.27 3.69 -10.31
N ASP A 34 -1.43 3.78 -9.03
CA ASP A 34 -2.44 4.56 -8.31
C ASP A 34 -1.87 5.90 -7.78
N HIS A 35 -2.63 6.63 -6.97
CA HIS A 35 -2.20 7.86 -6.31
C HIS A 35 -3.09 8.20 -5.11
N ALA A 36 -2.59 9.07 -4.22
CA ALA A 36 -3.26 9.48 -2.98
C ALA A 36 -4.68 10.04 -3.19
N GLY A 37 -4.91 10.75 -4.29
CA GLY A 37 -6.20 11.40 -4.57
C GLY A 37 -7.39 10.45 -4.67
N ARG A 38 -7.18 9.19 -5.09
CA ARG A 38 -8.24 8.18 -5.14
C ARG A 38 -8.71 7.74 -3.74
N TRP A 39 -7.86 7.90 -2.73
CA TRP A 39 -8.11 7.48 -1.35
C TRP A 39 -8.63 8.60 -0.46
N ARG A 40 -9.11 9.71 -1.06
CA ARG A 40 -9.66 10.87 -0.34
C ARG A 40 -10.71 10.46 0.68
N GLU A 41 -11.68 9.61 0.30
CA GLU A 41 -12.75 9.16 1.19
C GLU A 41 -12.20 8.48 2.45
N VAL A 42 -11.16 7.67 2.31
CA VAL A 42 -10.47 7.03 3.46
C VAL A 42 -9.86 8.10 4.37
N GLY A 43 -9.19 9.10 3.79
CA GLY A 43 -8.62 10.22 4.56
C GLY A 43 -9.66 11.03 5.33
N GLU A 44 -10.80 11.32 4.68
CA GLU A 44 -11.92 12.05 5.28
C GLU A 44 -12.56 11.26 6.42
N ARG A 45 -12.83 9.97 6.23
CA ARG A 45 -13.41 9.09 7.25
C ARG A 45 -12.51 8.92 8.47
N LEU A 46 -11.19 8.80 8.28
CA LEU A 46 -10.22 8.76 9.37
C LEU A 46 -10.24 10.08 10.15
N ARG A 47 -10.19 11.23 9.45
CA ARG A 47 -10.29 12.57 10.08
C ARG A 47 -11.56 12.70 10.91
N ASP A 48 -12.72 12.30 10.37
CA ASP A 48 -14.00 12.39 11.03
C ASP A 48 -14.07 11.50 12.30
N ALA A 49 -13.26 10.42 12.32
CA ALA A 49 -13.03 9.58 13.50
C ALA A 49 -11.90 10.10 14.43
N ARG A 50 -11.48 11.38 14.28
CA ARG A 50 -10.39 12.01 15.05
C ARG A 50 -9.02 11.32 14.87
N VAL A 51 -8.78 10.74 13.71
CA VAL A 51 -7.50 10.15 13.31
C VAL A 51 -6.92 10.97 12.17
N ALA A 52 -5.73 11.56 12.36
CA ALA A 52 -5.07 12.26 11.27
C ALA A 52 -4.64 11.26 10.18
N ALA A 53 -4.93 11.57 8.93
CA ALA A 53 -4.55 10.73 7.81
C ALA A 53 -3.63 11.49 6.85
N TYR A 54 -2.54 10.85 6.46
CA TYR A 54 -1.55 11.38 5.54
C TYR A 54 -1.39 10.39 4.39
N LEU A 55 -1.72 10.81 3.18
CA LEU A 55 -1.80 9.96 1.99
C LEU A 55 -0.64 10.32 1.07
N LEU A 56 0.36 9.45 0.97
CA LEU A 56 1.56 9.69 0.17
C LEU A 56 1.30 9.33 -1.30
N ASP A 57 1.58 10.25 -2.22
CA ASP A 57 1.87 9.88 -3.60
C ASP A 57 3.27 9.23 -3.62
N GLN A 58 3.36 7.91 -3.77
CA GLN A 58 4.64 7.20 -3.76
C GLN A 58 5.52 7.62 -4.94
N ARG A 59 6.86 7.46 -4.85
CA ARG A 59 7.76 7.82 -5.96
C ARG A 59 7.29 7.22 -7.29
N GLY A 60 7.33 8.01 -8.35
CA GLY A 60 6.88 7.61 -9.67
C GLY A 60 5.35 7.56 -9.83
N HIS A 61 4.57 8.06 -8.87
CA HIS A 61 3.11 8.05 -8.88
C HIS A 61 2.53 9.43 -8.58
N GLY A 62 1.28 9.65 -8.96
CA GLY A 62 0.53 10.87 -8.67
C GLY A 62 1.31 12.13 -9.00
N ARG A 63 1.49 13.02 -8.01
CA ARG A 63 2.20 14.31 -8.10
C ARG A 63 3.66 14.22 -7.66
N SER A 64 4.08 13.06 -7.14
CA SER A 64 5.46 12.84 -6.70
C SER A 64 6.42 12.71 -7.86
N GLY A 65 7.67 13.09 -7.60
CA GLY A 65 8.78 12.87 -8.50
C GLY A 65 9.12 11.40 -8.70
N GLY A 66 10.07 11.15 -9.59
CA GLY A 66 10.45 9.80 -9.99
C GLY A 66 9.84 9.42 -11.35
N ARG A 67 10.43 8.40 -11.98
CA ARG A 67 9.98 7.92 -13.29
C ARG A 67 8.78 6.98 -13.14
N ARG A 68 7.72 7.22 -13.91
CA ARG A 68 6.54 6.38 -13.95
C ARG A 68 6.88 4.91 -14.27
N GLY A 69 6.33 4.00 -13.44
CA GLY A 69 6.50 2.58 -13.65
C GLY A 69 7.93 2.05 -13.43
N TYR A 70 8.86 2.84 -12.91
CA TYR A 70 10.25 2.46 -12.68
C TYR A 70 10.62 2.51 -11.20
N LEU A 71 11.38 1.51 -10.79
CA LEU A 71 12.01 1.43 -9.47
C LEU A 71 13.40 0.83 -9.67
N SER A 72 14.45 1.50 -9.21
CA SER A 72 15.82 0.99 -9.33
C SER A 72 16.17 0.02 -8.21
N ARG A 73 15.68 0.29 -6.99
CA ARG A 73 15.82 -0.57 -5.81
C ARG A 73 14.61 -0.43 -4.89
N PHE A 74 14.12 -1.53 -4.36
CA PHE A 74 13.00 -1.51 -3.41
C PHE A 74 13.32 -0.71 -2.15
N SER A 75 14.58 -0.69 -1.72
CA SER A 75 15.04 0.10 -0.56
C SER A 75 14.80 1.61 -0.68
N GLN A 76 14.63 2.16 -1.90
CA GLN A 76 14.24 3.56 -2.08
C GLN A 76 12.87 3.85 -1.47
N LEU A 77 11.89 2.93 -1.66
CA LEU A 77 10.56 3.06 -1.07
C LEU A 77 10.59 3.03 0.46
N LEU A 78 11.48 2.21 1.03
CA LEU A 78 11.66 2.16 2.49
C LEU A 78 12.26 3.48 3.00
N GLY A 79 13.22 4.05 2.27
CA GLY A 79 13.77 5.38 2.56
C GLY A 79 12.73 6.50 2.44
N ASP A 80 11.87 6.44 1.42
CA ASP A 80 10.76 7.36 1.21
C ASP A 80 9.76 7.31 2.38
N LEU A 81 9.36 6.10 2.78
CA LEU A 81 8.46 5.91 3.92
C LEU A 81 9.09 6.42 5.21
N GLN A 82 10.39 6.19 5.43
CA GLN A 82 11.08 6.74 6.59
C GLN A 82 11.11 8.27 6.57
N ALA A 83 11.34 8.90 5.41
CA ALA A 83 11.29 10.36 5.26
C ALA A 83 9.87 10.89 5.47
N PHE A 84 8.88 10.19 4.93
CA PHE A 84 7.47 10.54 5.12
C PHE A 84 7.04 10.47 6.59
N ARG A 85 7.41 9.41 7.30
CA ARG A 85 7.18 9.28 8.74
C ARG A 85 7.78 10.46 9.52
N ARG A 86 9.02 10.85 9.21
CA ARG A 86 9.67 12.02 9.83
C ARG A 86 8.91 13.31 9.54
N ALA A 87 8.46 13.52 8.30
CA ALA A 87 7.66 14.70 7.95
C ALA A 87 6.33 14.75 8.73
N VAL A 88 5.65 13.61 8.91
CA VAL A 88 4.43 13.51 9.72
C VAL A 88 4.73 13.73 11.21
N ARG A 89 5.87 13.26 11.72
CA ARG A 89 6.28 13.48 13.11
C ARG A 89 6.47 14.96 13.46
N LEU A 90 6.84 15.80 12.48
CA LEU A 90 6.92 17.25 12.65
C LEU A 90 5.55 17.93 12.73
N ARG A 91 4.48 17.23 12.31
CA ARG A 91 3.10 17.75 12.35
C ARG A 91 2.33 17.28 13.59
N THR A 92 2.64 16.10 14.09
CA THR A 92 1.99 15.51 15.26
C THR A 92 2.90 14.50 15.95
N ASP A 93 2.85 14.49 17.29
CA ASP A 93 3.55 13.55 18.16
C ASP A 93 2.75 12.26 18.41
N ARG A 94 1.54 12.17 17.85
CA ARG A 94 0.63 11.03 18.07
C ARG A 94 1.21 9.72 17.53
N PRO A 95 0.78 8.56 18.09
CA PRO A 95 1.19 7.25 17.59
C PRO A 95 0.95 7.13 16.08
N GLN A 96 1.97 6.64 15.35
CA GLN A 96 1.88 6.44 13.92
C GLN A 96 1.46 5.01 13.61
N LEU A 97 0.46 4.86 12.72
CA LEU A 97 0.04 3.61 12.13
C LEU A 97 0.28 3.64 10.62
N LEU A 98 0.43 2.47 10.00
CA LEU A 98 0.47 2.35 8.54
C LEU A 98 -0.86 1.79 8.03
N LEU A 99 -1.29 2.25 6.86
CA LEU A 99 -2.33 1.63 6.05
C LEU A 99 -1.75 1.40 4.66
N GLY A 100 -1.42 0.16 4.34
CA GLY A 100 -0.85 -0.23 3.04
C GLY A 100 -1.86 -0.96 2.19
N ILE A 101 -2.05 -0.53 0.94
CA ILE A 101 -3.02 -1.07 0.00
C ILE A 101 -2.25 -1.75 -1.12
N SER A 102 -2.48 -3.04 -1.35
CA SER A 102 -1.87 -3.84 -2.42
C SER A 102 -0.33 -3.69 -2.45
N PHE A 103 0.24 -3.00 -3.44
CA PHE A 103 1.66 -2.66 -3.47
C PHE A 103 2.11 -1.87 -2.23
N GLY A 104 1.31 -0.89 -1.79
CA GLY A 104 1.56 -0.17 -0.54
C GLY A 104 1.59 -1.10 0.67
N GLY A 105 0.79 -2.17 0.66
CA GLY A 105 0.83 -3.24 1.66
C GLY A 105 2.15 -4.02 1.66
N LEU A 106 2.69 -4.34 0.47
CA LEU A 106 4.02 -4.94 0.33
C LEU A 106 5.12 -4.00 0.87
N VAL A 107 5.04 -2.70 0.56
CA VAL A 107 5.99 -1.69 1.06
C VAL A 107 5.92 -1.59 2.58
N ALA A 108 4.71 -1.52 3.15
CA ALA A 108 4.49 -1.47 4.60
C ALA A 108 5.05 -2.70 5.31
N LEU A 109 4.74 -3.92 4.84
CA LEU A 109 5.27 -5.17 5.40
C LEU A 109 6.80 -5.18 5.35
N ARG A 110 7.40 -4.89 4.19
CA ARG A 110 8.86 -4.87 4.05
C ARG A 110 9.53 -3.82 4.93
N TYR A 111 8.88 -2.68 5.16
CA TYR A 111 9.36 -1.66 6.08
C TYR A 111 9.33 -2.13 7.54
N LEU A 112 8.22 -2.75 7.97
CA LEU A 112 8.06 -3.25 9.35
C LEU A 112 9.12 -4.30 9.72
N GLU A 113 9.54 -5.15 8.78
CA GLU A 113 10.60 -6.14 8.96
C GLU A 113 11.97 -5.52 9.25
N THR A 114 12.19 -4.27 8.86
CA THR A 114 13.45 -3.56 9.15
C THR A 114 13.58 -3.14 10.60
N GLN A 115 12.53 -3.33 11.41
CA GLN A 115 12.47 -2.94 12.83
C GLN A 115 12.94 -1.49 13.02
N PRO A 116 12.21 -0.50 12.52
CA PRO A 116 12.62 0.89 12.61
C PRO A 116 12.80 1.31 14.06
N SER A 117 13.83 2.11 14.35
CA SER A 117 14.16 2.60 15.71
C SER A 117 13.04 3.44 16.35
N ASP A 118 12.18 4.04 15.51
CA ASP A 118 10.92 4.68 15.91
C ASP A 118 9.78 3.73 15.53
N PRO A 119 9.22 2.97 16.48
CA PRO A 119 8.27 1.90 16.16
C PRO A 119 6.96 2.42 15.58
N ILE A 120 6.35 1.62 14.72
CA ILE A 120 4.97 1.78 14.27
C ILE A 120 4.05 1.16 15.33
N ALA A 121 3.01 1.90 15.73
CA ALA A 121 2.08 1.43 16.76
C ALA A 121 1.27 0.22 16.29
N ALA A 122 0.82 0.21 15.03
CA ALA A 122 0.12 -0.90 14.39
C ALA A 122 0.07 -0.69 12.87
N ALA A 123 -0.31 -1.73 12.10
CA ALA A 123 -0.52 -1.55 10.67
C ALA A 123 -1.77 -2.29 10.15
N VAL A 124 -2.41 -1.69 9.17
CA VAL A 124 -3.49 -2.27 8.38
C VAL A 124 -2.95 -2.60 6.99
N ILE A 125 -3.15 -3.81 6.55
CA ILE A 125 -2.64 -4.35 5.29
C ILE A 125 -3.82 -4.83 4.44
N CYS A 126 -4.15 -4.06 3.40
CA CYS A 126 -5.27 -4.37 2.52
C CYS A 126 -4.78 -5.10 1.28
N CYS A 127 -5.24 -6.33 1.04
CA CYS A 127 -4.98 -7.13 -0.16
C CYS A 127 -3.51 -7.04 -0.63
N PRO A 128 -2.49 -7.37 0.21
CA PRO A 128 -1.10 -7.10 -0.08
C PRO A 128 -0.62 -7.85 -1.33
N TRP A 129 0.15 -7.18 -2.16
CA TRP A 129 0.70 -7.79 -3.37
C TRP A 129 1.83 -8.78 -3.04
N LEU A 130 1.50 -9.95 -2.51
CA LEU A 130 2.44 -11.04 -2.24
C LEU A 130 2.53 -12.03 -3.42
N GLY A 131 1.52 -12.07 -4.28
CA GLY A 131 1.47 -12.85 -5.51
C GLY A 131 0.34 -12.37 -6.40
N LEU A 132 0.27 -12.89 -7.62
CA LEU A 132 -0.80 -12.56 -8.57
C LEU A 132 -1.89 -13.65 -8.54
N ALA A 133 -3.16 -13.25 -8.67
CA ALA A 133 -4.31 -14.17 -8.78
C ALA A 133 -4.28 -15.01 -10.07
N PHE A 134 -3.51 -14.60 -11.06
CA PHE A 134 -3.44 -15.24 -12.37
C PHE A 134 -2.02 -15.71 -12.71
N ARG A 135 -1.93 -16.75 -13.56
CA ARG A 135 -0.65 -17.27 -14.04
C ARG A 135 -0.07 -16.37 -15.13
N THR A 136 1.10 -15.80 -14.87
CA THR A 136 1.84 -15.07 -15.89
C THR A 136 2.28 -16.02 -17.02
N PRO A 137 2.03 -15.71 -18.30
CA PRO A 137 2.48 -16.53 -19.43
C PRO A 137 3.99 -16.81 -19.40
N ALA A 138 4.40 -18.00 -19.89
CA ALA A 138 5.80 -18.45 -19.80
C ALA A 138 6.79 -17.47 -20.47
N TRP A 139 6.43 -16.91 -21.62
CA TRP A 139 7.27 -15.93 -22.30
C TRP A 139 7.44 -14.62 -21.50
N LYS A 140 6.40 -14.13 -20.81
CA LYS A 140 6.51 -12.96 -19.90
C LYS A 140 7.42 -13.29 -18.71
N ARG A 141 7.35 -14.51 -18.17
CA ARG A 141 8.26 -14.94 -17.09
C ARG A 141 9.72 -14.96 -17.55
N LEU A 142 9.97 -15.47 -18.78
CA LEU A 142 11.32 -15.46 -19.36
C LEU A 142 11.80 -14.03 -19.63
N ALA A 143 10.97 -13.21 -20.24
CA ALA A 143 11.27 -11.79 -20.45
C ALA A 143 11.59 -11.06 -19.12
N GLY A 144 10.81 -11.34 -18.06
CA GLY A 144 11.03 -10.78 -16.72
C GLY A 144 12.34 -11.22 -16.07
N ARG A 145 13.00 -12.28 -16.56
CA ARG A 145 14.33 -12.70 -16.10
C ARG A 145 15.47 -12.01 -16.86
N VAL A 146 15.28 -11.75 -18.15
CA VAL A 146 16.34 -11.25 -19.04
C VAL A 146 16.30 -9.71 -19.17
N LEU A 147 15.10 -9.14 -19.38
CA LEU A 147 14.95 -7.70 -19.61
C LEU A 147 15.44 -6.82 -18.45
N PRO A 148 15.38 -7.21 -17.18
CA PRO A 148 15.95 -6.38 -16.11
C PRO A 148 17.43 -6.08 -16.27
N ASP A 149 18.18 -6.97 -16.91
CA ASP A 149 19.64 -6.79 -17.11
C ASP A 149 19.95 -6.08 -18.42
N VAL A 150 19.08 -6.17 -19.43
CA VAL A 150 19.29 -5.59 -20.76
C VAL A 150 18.61 -4.21 -20.90
N TRP A 151 17.39 -4.09 -20.41
CA TRP A 151 16.59 -2.86 -20.52
C TRP A 151 15.70 -2.65 -19.28
N PRO A 152 16.28 -2.37 -18.11
CA PRO A 152 15.56 -2.28 -16.83
C PRO A 152 14.50 -1.17 -16.77
N THR A 153 14.62 -0.17 -17.65
CA THR A 153 13.77 1.02 -17.66
C THR A 153 12.68 1.00 -18.74
N LEU A 154 12.55 -0.09 -19.51
CA LEU A 154 11.51 -0.22 -20.53
C LEU A 154 10.12 -0.11 -19.90
N ALA A 155 9.31 0.83 -20.37
CA ALA A 155 7.91 0.94 -19.91
C ALA A 155 7.06 -0.14 -20.60
N VAL A 156 6.58 -1.11 -19.81
CA VAL A 156 5.73 -2.20 -20.30
C VAL A 156 4.32 -2.00 -19.76
N PRO A 157 3.27 -2.00 -20.61
CA PRO A 157 1.89 -1.95 -20.14
C PRO A 157 1.57 -3.11 -19.20
N LEU A 158 0.97 -2.82 -18.05
CA LEU A 158 0.54 -3.83 -17.08
C LEU A 158 -0.56 -4.72 -17.64
N GLY A 159 -1.50 -4.10 -18.35
CA GLY A 159 -2.69 -4.79 -18.86
C GLY A 159 -3.65 -5.17 -17.71
N LEU A 160 -3.67 -4.36 -16.65
CA LEU A 160 -4.67 -4.51 -15.60
C LEU A 160 -6.02 -4.05 -16.14
N ASP A 161 -7.02 -4.93 -16.01
CA ASP A 161 -8.40 -4.59 -16.32
C ASP A 161 -9.02 -3.88 -15.12
N PRO A 162 -9.49 -2.64 -15.25
CA PRO A 162 -10.16 -1.92 -14.16
C PRO A 162 -11.35 -2.68 -13.54
N GLU A 163 -12.04 -3.50 -14.33
CA GLU A 163 -13.18 -4.32 -13.86
C GLU A 163 -12.77 -5.37 -12.79
N HIS A 164 -11.48 -5.57 -12.58
CA HIS A 164 -10.95 -6.44 -11.54
C HIS A 164 -10.74 -5.73 -10.20
N LEU A 165 -10.83 -4.38 -10.14
CA LEU A 165 -10.51 -3.61 -8.94
C LEU A 165 -11.66 -3.59 -7.94
N SER A 166 -12.88 -3.26 -8.40
CA SER A 166 -14.04 -3.10 -7.54
C SER A 166 -15.29 -3.70 -8.20
N ARG A 167 -16.30 -4.03 -7.39
CA ARG A 167 -17.66 -4.35 -7.86
C ARG A 167 -18.44 -3.09 -8.24
N ASP A 168 -17.94 -1.89 -7.89
CA ASP A 168 -18.51 -0.61 -8.26
C ASP A 168 -18.00 -0.15 -9.62
N ALA A 169 -18.85 -0.24 -10.64
CA ALA A 169 -18.51 0.15 -12.01
C ALA A 169 -18.11 1.63 -12.15
N ALA A 170 -18.62 2.51 -11.27
CA ALA A 170 -18.23 3.92 -11.28
C ALA A 170 -16.77 4.11 -10.83
N VAL A 171 -16.31 3.34 -9.82
CA VAL A 171 -14.93 3.31 -9.38
C VAL A 171 -14.01 2.82 -10.50
N ASN A 172 -14.37 1.72 -11.16
CA ASN A 172 -13.60 1.13 -12.24
C ASN A 172 -13.47 2.10 -13.43
N LYS A 173 -14.57 2.75 -13.81
CA LYS A 173 -14.57 3.78 -14.85
C LYS A 173 -13.68 4.96 -14.47
N ALA A 174 -13.81 5.49 -13.24
CA ALA A 174 -13.01 6.60 -12.77
C ALA A 174 -11.50 6.26 -12.78
N TYR A 175 -11.12 5.04 -12.39
CA TYR A 175 -9.74 4.56 -12.48
C TYR A 175 -9.22 4.54 -13.93
N GLY A 176 -10.01 4.02 -14.87
CA GLY A 176 -9.62 3.92 -16.28
C GLY A 176 -9.50 5.28 -16.99
N GLU A 177 -10.22 6.29 -16.52
CA GLU A 177 -10.22 7.66 -17.07
C GLU A 177 -9.25 8.61 -16.35
N ASP A 178 -8.63 8.19 -15.26
CA ASP A 178 -7.77 9.05 -14.44
C ASP A 178 -6.38 9.24 -15.08
N PRO A 179 -6.01 10.47 -15.49
CA PRO A 179 -4.72 10.75 -16.12
C PRO A 179 -3.51 10.59 -15.15
N ALA A 180 -3.73 10.55 -13.84
CA ALA A 180 -2.69 10.32 -12.85
C ALA A 180 -2.34 8.84 -12.67
N VAL A 181 -3.22 7.93 -13.13
CA VAL A 181 -2.98 6.49 -13.22
C VAL A 181 -2.09 6.19 -14.42
N HIS A 182 -0.96 5.50 -14.23
CA HIS A 182 0.01 5.37 -15.32
C HIS A 182 0.04 4.00 -16.05
N GLY A 183 -0.58 2.96 -15.55
CA GLY A 183 -0.77 1.66 -16.21
C GLY A 183 0.50 0.95 -16.73
N VAL A 184 1.72 1.32 -16.28
CA VAL A 184 2.97 0.73 -16.78
C VAL A 184 3.84 0.21 -15.64
N MET A 185 4.71 -0.76 -15.99
CA MET A 185 5.76 -1.29 -15.10
C MET A 185 7.01 -1.63 -15.91
N SER A 186 8.17 -1.28 -15.38
CA SER A 186 9.44 -1.67 -16.00
C SER A 186 9.91 -3.04 -15.52
N PRO A 187 10.73 -3.73 -16.32
CA PRO A 187 11.36 -4.98 -15.89
C PRO A 187 12.20 -4.83 -14.62
N GLY A 188 12.88 -3.69 -14.44
CA GLY A 188 13.62 -3.38 -13.22
C GLY A 188 12.70 -3.33 -12.00
N ALA A 189 11.58 -2.60 -12.09
CA ALA A 189 10.58 -2.55 -11.02
C ALA A 189 9.99 -3.93 -10.71
N TRP A 190 9.66 -4.71 -11.73
CA TRP A 190 9.18 -6.07 -11.56
C TRP A 190 10.15 -6.95 -10.78
N ARG A 191 11.45 -6.93 -11.11
CA ARG A 191 12.49 -7.67 -10.40
C ARG A 191 12.56 -7.27 -8.92
N GLU A 192 12.55 -5.98 -8.64
CA GLU A 192 12.61 -5.46 -7.28
C GLU A 192 11.37 -5.85 -6.44
N ILE A 193 10.19 -5.81 -7.06
CA ILE A 193 8.93 -6.26 -6.43
C ILE A 193 8.99 -7.76 -6.15
N LYS A 194 9.43 -8.58 -7.11
CA LYS A 194 9.57 -10.04 -6.91
C LYS A 194 10.57 -10.38 -5.81
N TRP A 195 11.66 -9.63 -5.73
CA TRP A 195 12.62 -9.76 -4.63
C TRP A 195 11.96 -9.43 -3.28
N ALA A 196 11.25 -8.29 -3.21
CA ALA A 196 10.58 -7.86 -1.98
C ALA A 196 9.52 -8.85 -1.51
N GLN A 197 8.73 -9.43 -2.44
CA GLN A 197 7.76 -10.50 -2.11
C GLN A 197 8.42 -11.70 -1.44
N GLY A 198 9.55 -12.16 -1.99
CA GLY A 198 10.32 -13.26 -1.38
C GLY A 198 10.91 -12.90 -0.03
N ALA A 199 11.41 -11.67 0.11
CA ALA A 199 11.98 -11.18 1.37
C ALA A 199 10.90 -11.06 2.47
N VAL A 200 9.70 -10.53 2.16
CA VAL A 200 8.57 -10.45 3.11
C VAL A 200 8.19 -11.83 3.63
N VAL A 201 8.09 -12.82 2.76
CA VAL A 201 7.76 -14.19 3.20
C VAL A 201 8.85 -14.77 4.10
N ALA A 202 10.13 -14.49 3.83
CA ALA A 202 11.25 -14.99 4.62
C ALA A 202 11.40 -14.29 5.98
N ASP A 203 11.22 -12.97 6.00
CA ASP A 203 11.52 -12.11 7.13
C ASP A 203 10.30 -11.69 7.97
N GLY A 204 9.08 -12.10 7.59
CA GLY A 204 7.82 -11.72 8.25
C GLY A 204 7.80 -11.98 9.76
N HIS A 205 8.59 -12.98 10.21
CA HIS A 205 8.76 -13.29 11.64
C HIS A 205 9.38 -12.16 12.47
N ARG A 206 9.93 -11.13 11.83
CA ARG A 206 10.54 -9.94 12.45
C ARG A 206 9.53 -8.83 12.72
N ILE A 207 8.30 -8.95 12.21
CA ILE A 207 7.25 -7.95 12.45
C ILE A 207 6.69 -8.15 13.85
N GLU A 208 6.80 -7.10 14.67
CA GLU A 208 6.40 -7.15 16.08
C GLU A 208 5.13 -6.36 16.39
N CYS A 209 4.78 -5.36 15.55
CA CYS A 209 3.59 -4.54 15.81
C CYS A 209 2.30 -5.31 15.49
N PRO A 210 1.17 -4.95 16.13
CA PRO A 210 -0.14 -5.48 15.79
C PRO A 210 -0.51 -5.24 14.33
N LEU A 211 -1.10 -6.24 13.68
CA LEU A 211 -1.51 -6.20 12.28
C LEU A 211 -2.99 -6.51 12.10
N LEU A 212 -3.64 -5.78 11.21
CA LEU A 212 -4.95 -6.12 10.65
C LEU A 212 -4.79 -6.38 9.15
N PHE A 213 -5.13 -7.59 8.70
CA PHE A 213 -5.24 -7.90 7.27
C PHE A 213 -6.70 -7.78 6.84
N LEU A 214 -6.95 -7.04 5.75
CA LEU A 214 -8.23 -7.01 5.04
C LEU A 214 -8.03 -7.72 3.71
N LEU A 215 -8.73 -8.83 3.48
CA LEU A 215 -8.53 -9.71 2.32
C LEU A 215 -9.84 -9.90 1.55
N ALA A 216 -9.79 -9.68 0.25
CA ALA A 216 -10.90 -9.89 -0.67
C ALA A 216 -10.98 -11.35 -1.13
N GLY A 217 -12.16 -11.97 -0.99
CA GLY A 217 -12.35 -13.38 -1.38
C GLY A 217 -12.39 -13.59 -2.90
N GLU A 218 -12.90 -12.62 -3.64
CA GLU A 218 -12.99 -12.60 -5.11
C GLU A 218 -11.92 -11.68 -5.73
N ASP A 219 -10.74 -11.59 -5.09
CA ASP A 219 -9.63 -10.81 -5.62
C ASP A 219 -9.13 -11.37 -6.96
N ARG A 220 -9.20 -10.54 -8.00
CA ARG A 220 -8.81 -10.90 -9.38
C ARG A 220 -7.43 -10.34 -9.76
N VAL A 221 -6.78 -9.61 -8.85
CA VAL A 221 -5.48 -8.97 -9.05
C VAL A 221 -4.39 -9.71 -8.30
N VAL A 222 -4.55 -9.88 -6.98
CA VAL A 222 -3.58 -10.57 -6.14
C VAL A 222 -4.15 -11.86 -5.56
N ASP A 223 -3.26 -12.80 -5.26
CA ASP A 223 -3.64 -14.07 -4.63
C ASP A 223 -3.94 -13.84 -3.14
N ALA A 224 -5.23 -13.71 -2.81
CA ALA A 224 -5.71 -13.50 -1.44
C ALA A 224 -5.35 -14.67 -0.51
N HIS A 225 -5.24 -15.90 -1.03
CA HIS A 225 -4.86 -17.07 -0.22
C HIS A 225 -3.39 -17.01 0.20
N LEU A 226 -2.50 -16.44 -0.62
CA LEU A 226 -1.12 -16.16 -0.21
C LEU A 226 -1.08 -15.11 0.90
N GLY A 227 -1.90 -14.05 0.78
CA GLY A 227 -2.06 -13.05 1.84
C GLY A 227 -2.54 -13.67 3.15
N ARG A 228 -3.53 -14.55 3.09
CA ARG A 228 -4.07 -15.29 4.24
C ARG A 228 -3.02 -16.22 4.85
N ALA A 229 -2.37 -17.04 4.05
CA ALA A 229 -1.35 -17.97 4.52
C ALA A 229 -0.15 -17.23 5.17
N PHE A 230 0.23 -16.08 4.61
CA PHE A 230 1.26 -15.22 5.20
C PHE A 230 0.81 -14.71 6.59
N ALA A 231 -0.40 -14.14 6.68
CA ALA A 231 -0.94 -13.63 7.95
C ALA A 231 -1.04 -14.73 9.02
N ASP A 232 -1.52 -15.92 8.66
CA ASP A 232 -1.65 -17.08 9.56
C ASP A 232 -0.27 -17.62 10.03
N GLY A 233 0.80 -17.38 9.26
CA GLY A 233 2.17 -17.76 9.60
C GLY A 233 2.90 -16.79 10.53
N LEU A 234 2.35 -15.60 10.77
CA LEU A 234 2.96 -14.61 11.65
C LEU A 234 2.73 -14.95 13.14
N LYS A 235 3.69 -14.59 13.99
CA LYS A 235 3.65 -14.92 15.43
C LYS A 235 3.07 -13.83 16.32
N GLY A 236 2.83 -12.62 15.78
CA GLY A 236 2.38 -11.46 16.54
C GLY A 236 0.86 -11.39 16.75
N ALA A 237 0.38 -10.23 17.21
CA ALA A 237 -1.04 -9.91 17.30
C ALA A 237 -1.58 -9.62 15.88
N VAL A 238 -2.11 -10.64 15.22
CA VAL A 238 -2.62 -10.55 13.84
C VAL A 238 -4.11 -10.83 13.82
N LEU A 239 -4.86 -9.88 13.26
CA LEU A 239 -6.27 -10.04 12.93
C LEU A 239 -6.45 -10.17 11.42
N VAL A 240 -7.32 -11.05 10.97
CA VAL A 240 -7.66 -11.19 9.55
C VAL A 240 -9.17 -11.00 9.37
N ARG A 241 -9.54 -10.11 8.47
CA ARG A 241 -10.89 -9.94 7.96
C ARG A 241 -10.93 -10.45 6.53
N TRP A 242 -11.83 -11.39 6.29
CA TRP A 242 -12.06 -11.98 4.98
C TRP A 242 -13.41 -11.52 4.46
N TYR A 243 -13.42 -10.86 3.28
CA TYR A 243 -14.63 -10.37 2.62
C TYR A 243 -14.94 -11.25 1.41
N PRO A 244 -15.81 -12.25 1.54
CA PRO A 244 -15.95 -13.34 0.55
C PRO A 244 -16.29 -12.87 -0.86
N GLU A 245 -17.07 -11.79 -0.98
CA GLU A 245 -17.59 -11.31 -2.26
C GLU A 245 -16.85 -10.09 -2.83
N MET A 246 -15.99 -9.43 -2.03
CA MET A 246 -15.30 -8.22 -2.46
C MET A 246 -14.20 -8.52 -3.46
N TYR A 247 -13.96 -7.54 -4.36
CA TYR A 247 -12.82 -7.51 -5.26
C TYR A 247 -11.63 -6.81 -4.60
N HIS A 248 -10.56 -6.62 -5.35
CA HIS A 248 -9.25 -6.17 -4.87
C HIS A 248 -9.28 -4.91 -3.99
N GLU A 249 -9.98 -3.87 -4.41
CA GLU A 249 -10.07 -2.60 -3.67
C GLU A 249 -11.22 -2.63 -2.64
N VAL A 250 -11.05 -3.36 -1.53
CA VAL A 250 -12.07 -3.53 -0.49
C VAL A 250 -12.58 -2.19 0.08
N LEU A 251 -11.77 -1.13 0.03
CA LEU A 251 -12.14 0.22 0.50
C LEU A 251 -12.84 1.06 -0.58
N HIS A 252 -12.99 0.54 -1.79
CA HIS A 252 -13.77 1.11 -2.88
C HIS A 252 -14.92 0.19 -3.31
N ASP A 253 -15.16 -0.89 -2.56
CA ASP A 253 -16.27 -1.80 -2.82
C ASP A 253 -17.61 -1.17 -2.41
N PRO A 254 -18.77 -1.56 -2.98
CA PRO A 254 -20.08 -1.13 -2.50
C PRO A 254 -20.31 -1.34 -1.00
N GLN A 255 -19.68 -2.35 -0.40
CA GLN A 255 -19.71 -2.65 1.03
C GLN A 255 -18.52 -2.11 1.81
N ARG A 256 -17.80 -1.11 1.30
CA ARG A 256 -16.58 -0.52 1.92
C ARG A 256 -16.79 -0.02 3.35
N ASP A 257 -18.03 0.28 3.75
CA ASP A 257 -18.33 0.71 5.12
C ASP A 257 -17.96 -0.36 6.14
N GLN A 258 -18.11 -1.65 5.81
CA GLN A 258 -17.71 -2.76 6.65
C GLN A 258 -16.18 -2.76 6.83
N ALA A 259 -15.42 -2.67 5.73
CA ALA A 259 -13.97 -2.66 5.78
C ALA A 259 -13.42 -1.44 6.53
N MET A 260 -14.03 -0.27 6.31
CA MET A 260 -13.67 0.95 7.04
C MET A 260 -14.01 0.86 8.53
N GLY A 261 -15.15 0.26 8.89
CA GLY A 261 -15.53 -0.02 10.28
C GLY A 261 -14.51 -0.94 10.98
N ASP A 262 -14.03 -1.99 10.31
CA ASP A 262 -12.99 -2.88 10.84
C ASP A 262 -11.67 -2.13 11.06
N ILE A 263 -11.29 -1.22 10.15
CA ILE A 263 -10.09 -0.36 10.33
C ILE A 263 -10.26 0.52 11.57
N LEU A 264 -11.37 1.23 11.69
CA LEU A 264 -11.59 2.14 12.82
C LEU A 264 -11.62 1.40 14.16
N ALA A 265 -12.29 0.26 14.22
CA ALA A 265 -12.30 -0.59 15.41
C ALA A 265 -10.90 -1.09 15.79
N PHE A 266 -10.09 -1.46 14.79
CA PHE A 266 -8.71 -1.87 15.02
C PHE A 266 -7.85 -0.71 15.51
N VAL A 267 -7.95 0.48 14.90
CA VAL A 267 -7.24 1.68 15.34
C VAL A 267 -7.61 2.02 16.79
N ASP A 268 -8.89 1.97 17.14
CA ASP A 268 -9.37 2.23 18.50
C ASP A 268 -8.78 1.26 19.53
N ALA A 269 -8.68 0.00 19.18
CA ALA A 269 -8.11 -1.04 20.04
C ALA A 269 -6.58 -0.88 20.26
N GLN A 270 -5.87 -0.15 19.39
CA GLN A 270 -4.42 0.07 19.51
C GLN A 270 -4.07 1.39 20.22
N LEU A 271 -5.05 2.20 20.54
CA LEU A 271 -4.83 3.48 21.22
C LEU A 271 -5.11 3.33 22.73
N PRO A 272 -4.40 4.08 23.59
CA PRO A 272 -4.77 4.14 24.99
C PRO A 272 -6.20 4.65 25.16
N PRO A 273 -6.95 4.14 26.13
CA PRO A 273 -8.27 4.66 26.43
C PRO A 273 -8.20 6.17 26.69
N VAL A 274 -9.21 6.90 26.18
CA VAL A 274 -9.34 8.36 26.35
C VAL A 274 -9.70 8.69 27.78
#